data_3cb89a1d13dec20d4485d8a01177f8bf
#
_entry.id   3cb89a1d13dec20d4485d8a01177f8bf
#
_cell.length_a   1.000
_cell.length_b   1.000
_cell.length_c   1.000
_cell.angle_alpha   90.00
_cell.angle_beta   90.00
_cell.angle_gamma   90.00
#
_symmetry.space_group_name_H-M   'P 1'
#
loop_
_entity.id
_entity.type
_entity.pdbx_description
1 polymer ?
#
loop_
_entity_poly.entity_id
_entity_poly.type
_entity_poly.pdbx_seq_one_letter_code
_entity_poly.pdbx_strand_id
1 'polypeptide(L)'
;MNKNYIIPNEWAIVEEGFDVENVEASESLFSIGNGSMGQRANFEEDYSGKTFQGSYIGGIYYPDKTRVGWWKNGYPEYFAKVLNAPNWIGIHIQINATILDLNVCEISNFRRELNMKEGWLSRSFNAILPSGDKIEVHAKRFISVKYNEVGAIEYSIKAVNFSGEIVFSPYLDAGIENEDSNYDEFFWETLKIVEGSNNGCILAKTLKTEFQVATAMEVDFAINNQRISVNQETTIEDKALIYSYKLPVSEGDIATTYKYASYTSSLNYQKEELINAALKNVNHAKEIGFE
;
A
#
# COMPACT_ATOMS: atom_id res chain seq x y z
N MET A 1 25.60 4.59 2.41
CA MET A 1 24.49 4.70 3.37
C MET A 1 24.89 5.68 4.47
N ASN A 2 24.24 6.82 4.56
CA ASN A 2 24.42 7.75 5.67
C ASN A 2 23.73 7.19 6.91
N LYS A 3 24.48 6.80 7.94
CA LYS A 3 23.94 6.15 9.14
C LYS A 3 23.13 7.09 10.06
N ASN A 4 23.16 8.40 9.79
CA ASN A 4 22.56 9.41 10.66
C ASN A 4 21.42 10.21 9.95
N TYR A 5 20.69 9.57 9.04
CA TYR A 5 19.59 10.22 8.32
C TYR A 5 18.26 10.20 9.10
N ILE A 6 18.19 9.43 10.18
CA ILE A 6 17.03 9.34 11.06
C ILE A 6 17.16 10.33 12.20
N ILE A 7 16.12 11.13 12.37
CA ILE A 7 15.99 12.11 13.45
C ILE A 7 15.06 11.52 14.51
N PRO A 8 15.58 11.12 15.69
CA PRO A 8 14.75 10.60 16.76
C PRO A 8 13.99 11.72 17.46
N ASN A 9 12.75 11.45 17.82
CA ASN A 9 11.88 12.27 18.64
C ASN A 9 11.28 11.39 19.74
N GLU A 10 10.74 11.96 20.80
CA GLU A 10 10.15 11.19 21.91
C GLU A 10 9.07 10.21 21.44
N TRP A 11 8.24 10.62 20.47
CA TRP A 11 7.11 9.85 19.97
C TRP A 11 7.08 9.68 18.46
N ALA A 12 8.16 10.06 17.79
CA ALA A 12 8.24 9.94 16.33
C ALA A 12 9.63 9.50 15.88
N ILE A 13 9.65 8.80 14.75
CA ILE A 13 10.84 8.58 13.94
C ILE A 13 10.67 9.44 12.69
N VAL A 14 11.69 10.22 12.35
CA VAL A 14 11.64 11.16 11.23
C VAL A 14 12.82 10.94 10.31
N GLU A 15 12.55 10.94 9.01
CA GLU A 15 13.53 10.98 7.93
C GLU A 15 13.36 12.27 7.15
N GLU A 16 14.44 12.99 6.90
CA GLU A 16 14.49 14.18 6.06
C GLU A 16 15.48 14.01 4.93
N GLY A 17 15.05 14.41 3.72
CA GLY A 17 15.78 14.18 2.49
C GLY A 17 15.50 12.83 1.87
N PHE A 18 15.51 12.78 0.54
CA PHE A 18 15.30 11.55 -0.23
C PHE A 18 16.65 11.00 -0.69
N ASP A 19 16.95 9.76 -0.32
CA ASP A 19 18.14 9.04 -0.74
C ASP A 19 17.73 7.59 -1.10
N VAL A 20 17.92 7.24 -2.37
CA VAL A 20 17.57 5.91 -2.90
C VAL A 20 18.28 4.76 -2.16
N GLU A 21 19.47 5.02 -1.61
CA GLU A 21 20.24 4.02 -0.85
C GLU A 21 19.62 3.71 0.54
N ASN A 22 18.74 4.56 1.03
CA ASN A 22 18.09 4.39 2.33
C ASN A 22 16.68 3.79 2.23
N VAL A 23 16.09 3.70 1.03
CA VAL A 23 14.67 3.31 0.83
C VAL A 23 14.36 1.98 1.50
N GLU A 24 15.11 0.91 1.21
CA GLU A 24 14.86 -0.44 1.76
C GLU A 24 14.96 -0.47 3.30
N ALA A 25 15.89 0.29 3.88
CA ALA A 25 16.05 0.40 5.34
C ALA A 25 14.88 1.19 5.96
N SER A 26 14.50 2.31 5.33
CA SER A 26 13.39 3.14 5.77
C SER A 26 12.05 2.41 5.68
N GLU A 27 11.83 1.59 4.65
CA GLU A 27 10.63 0.75 4.55
C GLU A 27 10.46 -0.17 5.77
N SER A 28 11.56 -0.65 6.34
CA SER A 28 11.54 -1.44 7.56
C SER A 28 11.32 -0.61 8.82
N LEU A 29 12.05 0.51 8.95
CA LEU A 29 12.07 1.34 10.15
C LEU A 29 10.73 2.04 10.41
N PHE A 30 10.02 2.42 9.34
CA PHE A 30 8.75 3.15 9.39
C PHE A 30 7.53 2.25 9.22
N SER A 31 7.68 0.93 9.43
CA SER A 31 6.58 -0.03 9.35
C SER A 31 5.50 0.24 10.39
N ILE A 32 4.25 0.00 10.03
CA ILE A 32 3.08 0.10 10.90
C ILE A 32 2.37 -1.25 11.02
N GLY A 33 1.66 -1.46 12.12
CA GLY A 33 0.91 -2.68 12.33
C GLY A 33 0.09 -2.66 13.62
N ASN A 34 -0.89 -3.55 13.72
CA ASN A 34 -1.79 -3.68 14.88
C ASN A 34 -1.87 -5.11 15.44
N GLY A 35 -1.00 -6.00 14.96
CA GLY A 35 -1.00 -7.42 15.32
C GLY A 35 -1.84 -8.32 14.39
N SER A 36 -2.89 -7.80 13.75
CA SER A 36 -3.66 -8.52 12.71
C SER A 36 -3.15 -8.20 11.30
N MET A 37 -2.76 -6.97 11.07
CA MET A 37 -2.16 -6.48 9.83
C MET A 37 -0.83 -5.83 10.11
N GLY A 38 0.08 -5.91 9.15
CA GLY A 38 1.35 -5.19 9.12
C GLY A 38 1.65 -4.67 7.73
N GLN A 39 2.29 -3.51 7.65
CA GLN A 39 2.68 -2.88 6.40
C GLN A 39 4.05 -2.22 6.54
N ARG A 40 4.96 -2.55 5.65
CA ARG A 40 6.22 -1.83 5.49
C ARG A 40 5.95 -0.44 4.92
N ALA A 41 6.91 0.46 5.11
CA ALA A 41 6.76 1.85 4.66
C ALA A 41 7.05 2.03 3.15
N ASN A 42 6.59 1.08 2.32
CA ASN A 42 6.65 1.20 0.87
C ASN A 42 5.87 2.44 0.40
N PHE A 43 6.22 2.96 -0.76
CA PHE A 43 5.49 4.05 -1.38
C PHE A 43 4.12 3.55 -1.86
N GLU A 44 3.14 4.44 -1.84
CA GLU A 44 1.82 4.21 -2.41
C GLU A 44 1.87 4.28 -3.93
N GLU A 45 2.61 5.26 -4.46
CA GLU A 45 2.86 5.47 -5.88
C GLU A 45 3.92 4.52 -6.45
N ASP A 46 4.10 4.56 -7.76
CA ASP A 46 5.11 3.77 -8.46
C ASP A 46 6.52 4.15 -8.03
N TYR A 47 7.37 3.15 -7.88
CA TYR A 47 8.78 3.32 -7.60
C TYR A 47 9.62 2.26 -8.33
N SER A 48 10.38 2.70 -9.33
CA SER A 48 11.23 1.81 -10.14
C SER A 48 12.61 1.52 -9.52
N GLY A 49 12.89 2.08 -8.34
CA GLY A 49 14.10 1.79 -7.58
C GLY A 49 13.98 0.50 -6.77
N LYS A 50 15.01 0.22 -5.96
CA LYS A 50 15.00 -0.95 -5.08
C LYS A 50 14.01 -0.75 -3.93
N THR A 51 13.17 -1.75 -3.70
CA THR A 51 12.14 -1.76 -2.66
C THR A 51 11.95 -3.17 -2.14
N PHE A 52 11.61 -3.33 -0.86
CA PHE A 52 11.14 -4.57 -0.28
C PHE A 52 9.68 -4.43 0.10
N GLN A 53 8.81 -4.66 -0.87
CA GLN A 53 7.37 -4.61 -0.61
C GLN A 53 6.99 -5.60 0.49
N GLY A 54 6.12 -5.17 1.41
CA GLY A 54 5.65 -6.03 2.50
C GLY A 54 4.32 -5.58 3.08
N SER A 55 3.30 -6.37 2.79
CA SER A 55 2.01 -6.37 3.47
C SER A 55 1.87 -7.70 4.19
N TYR A 56 1.40 -7.72 5.42
CA TYR A 56 1.38 -8.94 6.23
C TYR A 56 0.03 -9.12 6.93
N ILE A 57 -0.35 -10.39 7.10
CA ILE A 57 -1.56 -10.78 7.85
C ILE A 57 -1.12 -11.74 8.96
N GLY A 58 -1.50 -11.42 10.18
CA GLY A 58 -1.18 -12.22 11.35
C GLY A 58 -1.69 -13.66 11.22
N GLY A 59 -0.80 -14.64 11.45
CA GLY A 59 -1.14 -16.06 11.41
C GLY A 59 -1.17 -16.70 10.02
N ILE A 60 -1.04 -15.95 8.93
CA ILE A 60 -0.90 -16.51 7.58
C ILE A 60 0.58 -16.84 7.32
N TYR A 61 0.86 -18.08 6.98
CA TYR A 61 2.21 -18.57 6.77
C TYR A 61 2.27 -19.60 5.64
N TYR A 62 3.49 -19.94 5.24
CA TYR A 62 3.79 -20.95 4.24
C TYR A 62 4.87 -21.89 4.75
N PRO A 63 4.75 -23.23 4.61
CA PRO A 63 5.80 -24.13 4.97
C PRO A 63 6.91 -24.08 3.93
N ASP A 64 8.04 -23.49 4.30
CA ASP A 64 9.22 -23.45 3.45
C ASP A 64 10.26 -24.46 3.91
N LYS A 65 10.92 -25.12 2.94
CA LYS A 65 11.94 -26.12 3.26
C LYS A 65 13.17 -25.46 3.85
N THR A 66 13.64 -26.00 4.95
CA THR A 66 14.86 -25.52 5.59
C THR A 66 16.06 -25.75 4.67
N ARG A 67 16.72 -24.68 4.24
CA ARG A 67 17.92 -24.67 3.41
C ARG A 67 19.12 -24.29 4.25
N VAL A 68 19.66 -25.25 5.01
CA VAL A 68 20.84 -25.06 5.85
C VAL A 68 21.94 -26.01 5.43
N GLY A 69 23.18 -25.59 5.65
CA GLY A 69 24.34 -26.46 5.40
C GLY A 69 24.38 -27.67 6.35
N TRP A 70 25.09 -28.68 5.97
CA TRP A 70 25.25 -29.96 6.69
C TRP A 70 25.65 -29.81 8.17
N TRP A 71 26.25 -28.71 8.56
CA TRP A 71 26.66 -28.41 9.95
C TRP A 71 25.50 -28.02 10.89
N LYS A 72 24.33 -27.84 10.36
CA LYS A 72 23.14 -27.44 11.13
C LYS A 72 22.18 -28.63 11.31
N ASN A 73 22.70 -29.73 11.84
CA ASN A 73 21.90 -30.90 12.21
C ASN A 73 20.89 -30.54 13.32
N GLY A 74 19.69 -31.08 13.22
CA GLY A 74 18.61 -30.85 14.20
C GLY A 74 17.66 -29.70 13.88
N TYR A 75 17.84 -29.00 12.78
CA TYR A 75 16.82 -28.07 12.29
C TYR A 75 15.59 -28.83 11.75
N PRO A 76 14.39 -28.29 11.92
CA PRO A 76 13.20 -28.89 11.32
C PRO A 76 13.32 -28.89 9.79
N GLU A 77 12.70 -29.88 9.15
CA GLU A 77 12.70 -29.99 7.67
C GLU A 77 12.01 -28.80 7.02
N TYR A 78 10.99 -28.25 7.69
CA TYR A 78 10.23 -27.09 7.25
C TYR A 78 10.10 -26.07 8.39
N PHE A 79 10.03 -24.82 8.03
CA PHE A 79 9.69 -23.72 8.94
C PHE A 79 8.52 -22.90 8.40
N ALA A 80 7.82 -22.20 9.28
CA ALA A 80 6.75 -21.30 8.90
C ALA A 80 7.34 -19.99 8.38
N LYS A 81 7.19 -19.74 7.09
CA LYS A 81 7.63 -18.51 6.43
C LYS A 81 6.51 -17.49 6.45
N VAL A 82 6.84 -16.27 6.85
CA VAL A 82 5.93 -15.13 6.70
C VAL A 82 5.79 -14.79 5.23
N LEU A 83 4.56 -14.59 4.78
CA LEU A 83 4.25 -14.24 3.39
C LEU A 83 3.93 -12.76 3.24
N ASN A 84 4.36 -12.18 2.13
CA ASN A 84 3.72 -10.99 1.61
C ASN A 84 2.26 -11.32 1.28
N ALA A 85 1.35 -10.54 1.83
CA ALA A 85 -0.07 -10.58 1.52
C ALA A 85 -0.35 -9.73 0.26
N PRO A 86 -1.50 -9.91 -0.41
CA PRO A 86 -1.88 -9.07 -1.54
C PRO A 86 -1.72 -7.58 -1.24
N ASN A 87 -1.15 -6.84 -2.19
CA ASN A 87 -0.88 -5.42 -2.03
C ASN A 87 -2.19 -4.62 -1.95
N TRP A 88 -2.33 -3.81 -0.90
CA TRP A 88 -3.50 -2.96 -0.69
C TRP A 88 -3.18 -1.46 -0.73
N ILE A 89 -1.89 -1.08 -0.63
CA ILE A 89 -1.51 0.32 -0.55
C ILE A 89 -1.40 0.99 -1.92
N GLY A 90 -1.14 0.23 -2.98
CA GLY A 90 -0.72 0.75 -4.28
C GLY A 90 -1.75 1.68 -4.95
N ILE A 91 -1.25 2.77 -5.50
CA ILE A 91 -1.99 3.77 -6.27
C ILE A 91 -1.09 4.23 -7.40
N HIS A 92 -1.28 3.74 -8.65
CA HIS A 92 -0.57 4.37 -9.77
C HIS A 92 -1.05 5.80 -9.94
N ILE A 93 -0.13 6.70 -10.17
CA ILE A 93 -0.42 8.14 -10.28
C ILE A 93 0.17 8.67 -11.57
N GLN A 94 -0.64 9.38 -12.35
CA GLN A 94 -0.19 10.08 -13.55
C GLN A 94 -0.57 11.57 -13.47
N ILE A 95 0.36 12.41 -13.87
CA ILE A 95 0.19 13.85 -14.03
C ILE A 95 0.30 14.16 -15.52
N ASN A 96 -0.78 14.57 -16.16
CA ASN A 96 -0.78 14.85 -17.60
C ASN A 96 -0.14 13.72 -18.44
N ALA A 97 -0.46 12.46 -18.16
CA ALA A 97 0.13 11.26 -18.79
C ALA A 97 1.59 10.91 -18.41
N THR A 98 2.23 11.64 -17.49
CA THR A 98 3.55 11.28 -16.95
C THR A 98 3.36 10.56 -15.62
N ILE A 99 3.97 9.37 -15.48
CA ILE A 99 3.89 8.57 -14.25
C ILE A 99 4.71 9.26 -13.15
N LEU A 100 4.14 9.34 -11.95
CA LEU A 100 4.87 9.76 -10.76
C LEU A 100 5.70 8.60 -10.22
N ASP A 101 7.00 8.65 -10.46
CA ASP A 101 7.99 7.69 -9.96
C ASP A 101 9.12 8.46 -9.27
N LEU A 102 9.28 8.25 -7.96
CA LEU A 102 10.28 8.98 -7.18
C LEU A 102 11.72 8.69 -7.61
N ASN A 103 11.98 7.55 -8.25
CA ASN A 103 13.30 7.21 -8.76
C ASN A 103 13.68 8.01 -10.02
N VAL A 104 12.70 8.61 -10.69
CA VAL A 104 12.86 9.33 -11.96
C VAL A 104 12.66 10.83 -11.79
N CYS A 105 11.83 11.25 -10.83
CA CYS A 105 11.52 12.64 -10.54
C CYS A 105 12.65 13.33 -9.76
N GLU A 106 12.79 14.66 -9.92
CA GLU A 106 13.61 15.48 -9.03
C GLU A 106 12.83 15.71 -7.72
N ILE A 107 13.28 15.08 -6.63
CA ILE A 107 12.63 15.15 -5.32
C ILE A 107 13.29 16.18 -4.43
N SER A 108 12.49 16.99 -3.75
CA SER A 108 12.96 17.97 -2.75
C SER A 108 11.98 18.05 -1.58
N ASN A 109 12.43 18.59 -0.44
CA ASN A 109 11.66 18.75 0.79
C ASN A 109 11.02 17.44 1.27
N PHE A 110 11.67 16.31 1.01
CA PHE A 110 11.18 15.01 1.43
C PHE A 110 11.23 14.90 2.95
N ARG A 111 10.11 14.49 3.52
CA ARG A 111 9.98 14.17 4.94
C ARG A 111 9.07 12.94 5.08
N ARG A 112 9.52 11.97 5.87
CA ARG A 112 8.74 10.81 6.32
C ARG A 112 8.70 10.83 7.84
N GLU A 113 7.53 10.60 8.42
CA GLU A 113 7.35 10.56 9.87
C GLU A 113 6.46 9.39 10.27
N LEU A 114 6.98 8.55 11.16
CA LEU A 114 6.21 7.57 11.90
C LEU A 114 5.87 8.17 13.28
N ASN A 115 4.61 8.50 13.48
CA ASN A 115 4.11 8.96 14.77
C ASN A 115 3.62 7.76 15.59
N MET A 116 4.43 7.37 16.60
CA MET A 116 4.15 6.21 17.44
C MET A 116 3.07 6.49 18.50
N LYS A 117 2.83 7.76 18.83
CA LYS A 117 1.81 8.14 19.80
C LYS A 117 0.40 8.01 19.25
N GLU A 118 0.24 8.41 17.98
CA GLU A 118 -1.05 8.42 17.30
C GLU A 118 -1.22 7.24 16.32
N GLY A 119 -0.13 6.52 16.01
CA GLY A 119 -0.17 5.30 15.22
C GLY A 119 -0.34 5.52 13.73
N TRP A 120 0.27 6.57 13.16
CA TRP A 120 0.23 6.82 11.71
C TRP A 120 1.62 7.04 11.11
N LEU A 121 1.70 6.79 9.82
CA LEU A 121 2.84 7.12 8.96
C LEU A 121 2.42 8.23 8.01
N SER A 122 3.21 9.31 7.93
CA SER A 122 3.03 10.36 6.92
C SER A 122 4.29 10.55 6.09
N ARG A 123 4.08 11.08 4.89
CA ARG A 123 5.14 11.43 3.95
C ARG A 123 4.75 12.68 3.18
N SER A 124 5.69 13.59 3.01
CA SER A 124 5.51 14.79 2.18
C SER A 124 6.76 15.04 1.35
N PHE A 125 6.60 15.55 0.15
CA PHE A 125 7.69 15.94 -0.74
C PHE A 125 7.20 16.84 -1.86
N ASN A 126 8.16 17.53 -2.51
CA ASN A 126 7.93 18.21 -3.77
C ASN A 126 8.60 17.39 -4.87
N ALA A 127 7.94 17.26 -6.02
CA ALA A 127 8.50 16.59 -7.19
C ALA A 127 8.42 17.47 -8.44
N ILE A 128 9.47 17.37 -9.26
CA ILE A 128 9.46 17.85 -10.63
C ILE A 128 9.50 16.61 -11.52
N LEU A 129 8.44 16.40 -12.28
CA LEU A 129 8.32 15.26 -13.19
C LEU A 129 9.20 15.50 -14.45
N PRO A 130 9.54 14.45 -15.22
CA PRO A 130 10.25 14.60 -16.50
C PRO A 130 9.55 15.51 -17.51
N SER A 131 8.23 15.67 -17.41
CA SER A 131 7.45 16.64 -18.21
C SER A 131 7.71 18.11 -17.84
N GLY A 132 8.30 18.37 -16.67
CA GLY A 132 8.45 19.70 -16.09
C GLY A 132 7.30 20.14 -15.19
N ASP A 133 6.27 19.33 -15.07
CA ASP A 133 5.16 19.55 -14.13
C ASP A 133 5.66 19.44 -12.69
N LYS A 134 5.24 20.38 -11.84
CA LYS A 134 5.64 20.44 -10.42
C LYS A 134 4.44 20.13 -9.54
N ILE A 135 4.68 19.29 -8.55
CA ILE A 135 3.68 18.91 -7.57
C ILE A 135 4.23 19.00 -6.14
N GLU A 136 3.32 19.22 -5.19
CA GLU A 136 3.54 18.97 -3.76
C GLU A 136 2.69 17.77 -3.37
N VAL A 137 3.28 16.79 -2.71
CA VAL A 137 2.61 15.56 -2.28
C VAL A 137 2.55 15.49 -0.77
N HIS A 138 1.40 15.05 -0.26
CA HIS A 138 1.22 14.64 1.13
C HIS A 138 0.47 13.31 1.15
N ALA A 139 1.07 12.31 1.79
CA ALA A 139 0.46 11.02 2.03
C ALA A 139 0.42 10.73 3.53
N LYS A 140 -0.69 10.21 4.02
CA LYS A 140 -0.85 9.74 5.40
C LYS A 140 -1.58 8.41 5.40
N ARG A 141 -1.09 7.46 6.19
CA ARG A 141 -1.76 6.17 6.34
C ARG A 141 -1.67 5.64 7.76
N PHE A 142 -2.60 4.79 8.10
CA PHE A 142 -2.61 4.05 9.36
C PHE A 142 -3.26 2.67 9.19
N ILE A 143 -3.02 1.80 10.16
CA ILE A 143 -3.75 0.55 10.36
C ILE A 143 -4.52 0.68 11.66
N SER A 144 -5.85 0.52 11.59
CA SER A 144 -6.73 0.76 12.73
C SER A 144 -6.52 -0.26 13.84
N VAL A 145 -6.37 0.20 15.09
CA VAL A 145 -6.37 -0.68 16.27
C VAL A 145 -7.78 -1.07 16.67
N LYS A 146 -8.75 -0.18 16.43
CA LYS A 146 -10.16 -0.43 16.76
C LYS A 146 -10.84 -1.39 15.78
N TYR A 147 -10.54 -1.23 14.49
CA TYR A 147 -11.03 -2.08 13.40
C TYR A 147 -9.82 -2.81 12.81
N ASN A 148 -9.39 -3.86 13.50
CA ASN A 148 -8.10 -4.51 13.32
C ASN A 148 -7.83 -5.14 11.94
N GLU A 149 -8.85 -5.19 11.09
CA GLU A 149 -8.79 -5.67 9.70
C GLU A 149 -8.82 -4.52 8.67
N VAL A 150 -8.70 -3.25 9.12
CA VAL A 150 -8.84 -2.06 8.29
C VAL A 150 -7.58 -1.22 8.32
N GLY A 151 -7.14 -0.82 7.13
CA GLY A 151 -6.16 0.24 6.91
C GLY A 151 -6.74 1.35 6.04
N ALA A 152 -6.21 2.56 6.16
CA ALA A 152 -6.63 3.70 5.37
C ALA A 152 -5.45 4.56 4.92
N ILE A 153 -5.61 5.17 3.76
CA ILE A 153 -4.64 6.07 3.12
C ILE A 153 -5.38 7.34 2.69
N GLU A 154 -4.80 8.49 3.02
CA GLU A 154 -5.07 9.77 2.39
C GLU A 154 -3.86 10.13 1.53
N TYR A 155 -4.07 10.43 0.27
CA TYR A 155 -3.02 10.83 -0.65
C TYR A 155 -3.43 12.07 -1.41
N SER A 156 -2.73 13.18 -1.20
CA SER A 156 -3.03 14.50 -1.74
C SER A 156 -1.91 14.98 -2.66
N ILE A 157 -2.29 15.57 -3.78
CA ILE A 157 -1.39 16.17 -4.77
C ILE A 157 -1.88 17.59 -5.07
N LYS A 158 -0.99 18.57 -4.87
CA LYS A 158 -1.21 19.94 -5.32
C LYS A 158 -0.55 20.17 -6.66
N ALA A 159 -1.31 20.67 -7.62
CA ALA A 159 -0.81 21.13 -8.91
C ALA A 159 -0.12 22.50 -8.73
N VAL A 160 1.23 22.56 -8.90
CA VAL A 160 2.00 23.78 -8.58
C VAL A 160 2.11 24.73 -9.75
N ASN A 161 2.36 24.20 -10.96
CA ASN A 161 2.66 25.04 -12.14
C ASN A 161 1.91 24.58 -13.40
N PHE A 162 0.83 23.81 -13.26
CA PHE A 162 0.07 23.31 -14.39
C PHE A 162 -1.43 23.31 -14.10
N SER A 163 -2.22 23.32 -15.17
CA SER A 163 -3.62 22.92 -15.19
C SER A 163 -3.75 21.76 -16.14
N GLY A 164 -4.52 20.73 -15.77
CA GLY A 164 -4.61 19.51 -16.57
C GLY A 164 -5.34 18.41 -15.84
N GLU A 165 -4.77 17.21 -15.83
CA GLU A 165 -5.41 16.03 -15.25
C GLU A 165 -4.45 15.30 -14.30
N ILE A 166 -4.97 14.92 -13.12
CA ILE A 166 -4.34 13.96 -12.22
C ILE A 166 -5.16 12.67 -12.30
N VAL A 167 -4.50 11.56 -12.64
CA VAL A 167 -5.11 10.24 -12.65
C VAL A 167 -4.65 9.49 -11.41
N PHE A 168 -5.60 9.11 -10.56
CA PHE A 168 -5.36 8.16 -9.48
C PHE A 168 -5.86 6.79 -9.90
N SER A 169 -4.99 5.78 -9.84
CA SER A 169 -5.35 4.40 -10.14
C SER A 169 -5.06 3.50 -8.94
N PRO A 170 -5.92 3.53 -7.90
CA PRO A 170 -5.81 2.60 -6.78
C PRO A 170 -6.03 1.16 -7.25
N TYR A 171 -5.21 0.24 -6.72
CA TYR A 171 -5.27 -1.15 -7.12
C TYR A 171 -5.12 -2.10 -5.93
N LEU A 172 -5.57 -3.34 -6.13
CA LEU A 172 -5.25 -4.51 -5.34
C LEU A 172 -4.45 -5.46 -6.23
N ASP A 173 -3.39 -6.08 -5.69
CA ASP A 173 -2.58 -7.03 -6.44
C ASP A 173 -2.23 -8.25 -5.58
N ALA A 174 -2.63 -9.43 -6.03
CA ALA A 174 -2.29 -10.72 -5.45
C ALA A 174 -1.11 -11.41 -6.18
N GLY A 175 -0.55 -10.79 -7.21
CA GLY A 175 0.63 -11.25 -7.95
C GLY A 175 1.96 -10.97 -7.26
N ILE A 176 1.94 -10.88 -5.93
CA ILE A 176 3.08 -10.52 -5.11
C ILE A 176 3.98 -11.72 -4.79
N GLU A 177 5.24 -11.42 -4.57
CA GLU A 177 6.29 -12.36 -4.19
C GLU A 177 7.00 -11.93 -2.91
N ASN A 178 7.75 -12.86 -2.29
CA ASN A 178 8.68 -12.54 -1.22
C ASN A 178 10.09 -12.37 -1.81
N GLU A 179 10.54 -11.16 -2.04
CA GLU A 179 11.81 -10.89 -2.74
C GLU A 179 13.04 -11.50 -2.07
N ASP A 180 13.10 -11.50 -0.75
CA ASP A 180 14.27 -11.91 0.02
C ASP A 180 14.49 -13.43 0.06
N SER A 181 13.51 -14.24 -0.31
CA SER A 181 13.57 -15.69 -0.16
C SER A 181 12.60 -16.46 -1.04
N ASN A 182 12.22 -15.87 -2.16
CA ASN A 182 11.15 -16.40 -3.00
C ASN A 182 11.56 -17.64 -3.79
N TYR A 183 12.81 -17.80 -4.13
CA TYR A 183 13.33 -18.91 -4.94
C TYR A 183 12.50 -19.17 -6.21
N ASP A 184 11.98 -18.11 -6.84
CA ASP A 184 11.09 -18.14 -8.01
C ASP A 184 9.75 -18.88 -7.74
N GLU A 185 9.29 -18.93 -6.49
CA GLU A 185 8.07 -19.62 -6.08
C GLU A 185 6.96 -18.61 -5.75
N PHE A 186 5.82 -18.69 -6.45
CA PHE A 186 4.59 -17.99 -6.06
C PHE A 186 3.92 -18.72 -4.91
N PHE A 187 3.36 -17.97 -3.96
CA PHE A 187 2.70 -18.54 -2.79
C PHE A 187 1.19 -18.42 -2.85
N TRP A 188 0.67 -17.57 -3.73
CA TRP A 188 -0.75 -17.23 -3.83
C TRP A 188 -1.35 -17.68 -5.16
N GLU A 189 -2.58 -18.17 -5.07
CA GLU A 189 -3.49 -18.43 -6.19
C GLU A 189 -4.67 -17.47 -6.07
N THR A 190 -4.94 -16.68 -7.11
CA THR A 190 -6.15 -15.83 -7.17
C THR A 190 -7.36 -16.72 -7.46
N LEU A 191 -8.33 -16.71 -6.55
CA LEU A 191 -9.56 -17.50 -6.69
C LEU A 191 -10.68 -16.71 -7.35
N LYS A 192 -10.79 -15.42 -7.01
CA LYS A 192 -11.88 -14.57 -7.49
C LYS A 192 -11.51 -13.10 -7.39
N ILE A 193 -11.90 -12.33 -8.40
CA ILE A 193 -11.89 -10.87 -8.40
C ILE A 193 -13.34 -10.41 -8.49
N VAL A 194 -13.72 -9.47 -7.63
CA VAL A 194 -15.05 -8.86 -7.58
C VAL A 194 -14.89 -7.38 -7.74
N GLU A 195 -15.48 -6.83 -8.79
CA GLU A 195 -15.56 -5.39 -9.01
C GLU A 195 -16.89 -4.80 -8.52
N GLY A 196 -16.87 -3.57 -8.11
CA GLY A 196 -18.04 -2.79 -7.73
C GLY A 196 -17.84 -1.30 -8.07
N SER A 197 -18.77 -0.47 -7.69
CA SER A 197 -18.67 0.98 -7.86
C SER A 197 -17.84 1.58 -6.72
N ASN A 198 -16.63 2.05 -7.03
CA ASN A 198 -15.62 2.58 -6.10
C ASN A 198 -15.10 1.55 -5.07
N ASN A 199 -15.59 0.33 -5.05
CA ASN A 199 -15.09 -0.75 -4.19
C ASN A 199 -14.83 -2.01 -4.99
N GLY A 200 -13.99 -2.88 -4.44
CA GLY A 200 -13.67 -4.17 -5.06
C GLY A 200 -12.87 -5.05 -4.14
N CYS A 201 -12.75 -6.32 -4.52
CA CYS A 201 -12.13 -7.32 -3.68
C CYS A 201 -11.42 -8.40 -4.51
N ILE A 202 -10.25 -8.83 -4.04
CA ILE A 202 -9.57 -10.03 -4.53
C ILE A 202 -9.60 -11.09 -3.44
N LEU A 203 -10.07 -12.29 -3.77
CA LEU A 203 -9.94 -13.49 -2.94
C LEU A 203 -8.76 -14.30 -3.44
N ALA A 204 -7.77 -14.48 -2.60
CA ALA A 204 -6.59 -15.30 -2.89
C ALA A 204 -6.42 -16.43 -1.86
N LYS A 205 -5.71 -17.48 -2.24
CA LYS A 205 -5.45 -18.65 -1.40
C LYS A 205 -3.95 -18.99 -1.41
N THR A 206 -3.41 -19.35 -0.27
CA THR A 206 -2.04 -19.89 -0.18
C THR A 206 -1.98 -21.32 -0.73
N LEU A 207 -0.98 -21.61 -1.58
CA LEU A 207 -0.92 -22.87 -2.34
C LEU A 207 -0.75 -24.14 -1.46
N LYS A 208 0.03 -24.06 -0.37
CA LYS A 208 0.30 -25.25 0.48
C LYS A 208 -0.54 -25.29 1.76
N THR A 209 -0.85 -24.16 2.33
CA THR A 209 -1.59 -24.07 3.60
C THR A 209 -3.08 -23.82 3.42
N GLU A 210 -3.51 -23.49 2.20
CA GLU A 210 -4.92 -23.26 1.81
C GLU A 210 -5.64 -22.18 2.64
N PHE A 211 -4.91 -21.29 3.30
CA PHE A 211 -5.50 -20.10 3.89
C PHE A 211 -6.11 -19.23 2.79
N GLN A 212 -7.33 -18.82 2.97
CA GLN A 212 -7.98 -17.87 2.07
C GLN A 212 -7.99 -16.48 2.69
N VAL A 213 -7.70 -15.49 1.86
CA VAL A 213 -7.67 -14.08 2.23
C VAL A 213 -8.45 -13.29 1.20
N ALA A 214 -9.41 -12.51 1.66
CA ALA A 214 -10.07 -11.49 0.85
C ALA A 214 -9.46 -10.13 1.17
N THR A 215 -8.94 -9.47 0.14
CA THR A 215 -8.39 -8.12 0.20
C THR A 215 -9.35 -7.19 -0.52
N ALA A 216 -9.98 -6.26 0.20
CA ALA A 216 -10.92 -5.31 -0.36
C ALA A 216 -10.37 -3.89 -0.32
N MET A 217 -10.82 -3.06 -1.25
CA MET A 217 -10.62 -1.61 -1.23
C MET A 217 -11.94 -0.88 -1.47
N GLU A 218 -12.02 0.34 -0.95
CA GLU A 218 -13.00 1.34 -1.34
C GLU A 218 -12.33 2.70 -1.41
N VAL A 219 -12.72 3.54 -2.37
CA VAL A 219 -12.07 4.82 -2.62
C VAL A 219 -13.06 5.97 -2.66
N ASP A 220 -12.54 7.16 -2.36
CA ASP A 220 -13.28 8.41 -2.42
C ASP A 220 -12.33 9.55 -2.81
N PHE A 221 -12.88 10.67 -3.32
CA PHE A 221 -12.07 11.75 -3.88
C PHE A 221 -12.54 13.12 -3.41
N ALA A 222 -11.58 14.06 -3.34
CA ALA A 222 -11.85 15.45 -3.07
C ALA A 222 -10.97 16.37 -3.95
N ILE A 223 -11.46 17.54 -4.28
CA ILE A 223 -10.66 18.67 -4.77
C ILE A 223 -10.85 19.82 -3.78
N ASN A 224 -9.75 20.38 -3.28
CA ASN A 224 -9.75 21.48 -2.30
C ASN A 224 -10.65 21.17 -1.09
N ASN A 225 -10.55 19.94 -0.57
CA ASN A 225 -11.34 19.39 0.56
C ASN A 225 -12.86 19.26 0.27
N GLN A 226 -13.31 19.46 -0.95
CA GLN A 226 -14.70 19.22 -1.35
C GLN A 226 -14.81 17.84 -1.99
N ARG A 227 -15.63 16.96 -1.39
CA ARG A 227 -15.89 15.62 -1.93
C ARG A 227 -16.51 15.71 -3.33
N ILE A 228 -16.01 14.90 -4.24
CA ILE A 228 -16.46 14.83 -5.63
C ILE A 228 -16.74 13.39 -6.04
N SER A 229 -17.65 13.22 -6.97
CA SER A 229 -17.86 11.94 -7.66
C SER A 229 -17.06 11.93 -8.96
N VAL A 230 -16.31 10.88 -9.21
CA VAL A 230 -15.46 10.71 -10.39
C VAL A 230 -15.85 9.41 -11.09
N ASN A 231 -15.85 9.43 -12.42
CA ASN A 231 -16.13 8.24 -13.20
C ASN A 231 -15.01 7.21 -13.05
N GLN A 232 -15.39 5.96 -12.79
CA GLN A 232 -14.49 4.83 -12.67
C GLN A 232 -14.27 4.19 -14.04
N GLU A 233 -13.01 3.97 -14.37
CA GLU A 233 -12.58 3.01 -15.40
C GLU A 233 -12.00 1.79 -14.67
N THR A 234 -12.35 0.56 -15.09
CA THR A 234 -11.89 -0.68 -14.43
C THR A 234 -11.00 -1.48 -15.36
N THR A 235 -9.88 -1.95 -14.84
CA THR A 235 -9.03 -2.95 -15.48
C THR A 235 -8.89 -4.15 -14.55
N ILE A 236 -9.19 -5.34 -15.05
CA ILE A 236 -9.00 -6.61 -14.33
C ILE A 236 -7.94 -7.40 -15.06
N GLU A 237 -6.90 -7.77 -14.33
CA GLU A 237 -5.84 -8.67 -14.76
C GLU A 237 -5.95 -10.00 -14.00
N ASP A 238 -5.15 -11.01 -14.35
CA ASP A 238 -5.21 -12.33 -13.71
C ASP A 238 -5.11 -12.27 -12.17
N LYS A 239 -4.38 -11.31 -11.64
CA LYS A 239 -4.06 -11.20 -10.21
C LYS A 239 -4.31 -9.81 -9.64
N ALA A 240 -4.74 -8.85 -10.45
CA ALA A 240 -4.90 -7.46 -10.04
C ALA A 240 -6.28 -6.91 -10.41
N LEU A 241 -6.76 -6.00 -9.56
CA LEU A 241 -7.94 -5.17 -9.79
C LEU A 241 -7.50 -3.72 -9.69
N ILE A 242 -7.62 -2.98 -10.78
CA ILE A 242 -7.17 -1.60 -10.91
C ILE A 242 -8.37 -0.73 -11.25
N TYR A 243 -8.59 0.32 -10.51
CA TYR A 243 -9.53 1.39 -10.85
C TYR A 243 -8.78 2.63 -11.26
N SER A 244 -9.26 3.35 -12.27
CA SER A 244 -8.66 4.60 -12.72
C SER A 244 -9.69 5.72 -12.69
N TYR A 245 -9.28 6.86 -12.12
CA TYR A 245 -10.11 8.04 -11.92
C TYR A 245 -9.37 9.27 -12.39
N LYS A 246 -9.97 10.03 -13.32
CA LYS A 246 -9.41 11.23 -13.93
C LYS A 246 -9.97 12.46 -13.24
N LEU A 247 -9.13 13.20 -12.56
CA LEU A 247 -9.49 14.42 -11.85
C LEU A 247 -8.93 15.65 -12.60
N PRO A 248 -9.77 16.46 -13.23
CA PRO A 248 -9.32 17.73 -13.79
C PRO A 248 -8.94 18.69 -12.66
N VAL A 249 -7.78 19.34 -12.79
CA VAL A 249 -7.25 20.31 -11.83
C VAL A 249 -6.79 21.58 -12.53
N SER A 250 -6.90 22.70 -11.82
CA SER A 250 -6.26 23.96 -12.15
C SER A 250 -4.99 24.15 -11.32
N GLU A 251 -4.09 25.01 -11.77
CA GLU A 251 -2.93 25.42 -10.97
C GLU A 251 -3.38 25.91 -9.59
N GLY A 252 -2.76 25.35 -8.54
CA GLY A 252 -3.05 25.61 -7.14
C GLY A 252 -4.06 24.64 -6.51
N ASP A 253 -4.83 23.87 -7.30
CA ASP A 253 -5.77 22.89 -6.76
C ASP A 253 -5.06 21.74 -6.05
N ILE A 254 -5.73 21.21 -5.03
CA ILE A 254 -5.29 20.01 -4.29
C ILE A 254 -6.28 18.89 -4.59
N ALA A 255 -5.83 17.86 -5.31
CA ALA A 255 -6.58 16.64 -5.55
C ALA A 255 -6.22 15.60 -4.49
N THR A 256 -7.21 15.00 -3.84
CA THR A 256 -7.03 14.01 -2.79
C THR A 256 -7.80 12.74 -3.11
N THR A 257 -7.14 11.58 -2.95
CA THR A 257 -7.80 10.29 -2.88
C THR A 257 -7.74 9.75 -1.46
N TYR A 258 -8.85 9.14 -1.02
CA TYR A 258 -8.93 8.36 0.21
C TYR A 258 -9.13 6.91 -0.20
N LYS A 259 -8.23 6.04 0.25
CA LYS A 259 -8.31 4.60 0.01
C LYS A 259 -8.47 3.89 1.34
N TYR A 260 -9.56 3.18 1.49
CA TYR A 260 -9.83 2.29 2.61
C TYR A 260 -9.59 0.87 2.15
N ALA A 261 -8.93 0.06 2.95
CA ALA A 261 -8.66 -1.33 2.62
C ALA A 261 -8.93 -2.24 3.81
N SER A 262 -9.25 -3.50 3.51
CA SER A 262 -9.48 -4.52 4.53
C SER A 262 -8.91 -5.85 4.11
N TYR A 263 -8.38 -6.58 5.10
CA TYR A 263 -8.09 -8.00 4.99
C TYR A 263 -9.04 -8.81 5.88
N THR A 264 -9.68 -9.81 5.29
CA THR A 264 -10.35 -10.86 6.05
C THR A 264 -9.74 -12.22 5.70
N SER A 265 -9.62 -13.12 6.66
CA SER A 265 -8.94 -14.39 6.44
C SER A 265 -9.74 -15.58 6.96
N SER A 266 -9.51 -16.76 6.39
CA SER A 266 -10.11 -18.01 6.83
C SER A 266 -9.70 -18.48 8.23
N LEU A 267 -8.84 -17.72 8.91
CA LEU A 267 -8.58 -17.88 10.34
C LEU A 267 -9.73 -17.38 11.20
N ASN A 268 -10.43 -16.33 10.74
CA ASN A 268 -11.44 -15.61 11.53
C ASN A 268 -12.86 -15.74 10.96
N TYR A 269 -13.01 -16.14 9.69
CA TYR A 269 -14.29 -16.21 8.96
C TYR A 269 -14.46 -17.54 8.25
N GLN A 270 -15.72 -17.92 8.01
CA GLN A 270 -16.01 -18.97 7.05
C GLN A 270 -15.63 -18.51 5.64
N LYS A 271 -15.17 -19.43 4.78
CA LYS A 271 -14.63 -19.12 3.45
C LYS A 271 -15.64 -18.38 2.56
N GLU A 272 -16.91 -18.70 2.70
CA GLU A 272 -18.02 -18.12 1.95
C GLU A 272 -18.34 -16.67 2.36
N GLU A 273 -17.94 -16.26 3.56
CA GLU A 273 -18.21 -14.92 4.12
C GLU A 273 -17.09 -13.92 3.85
N LEU A 274 -15.89 -14.37 3.49
CA LEU A 274 -14.67 -13.55 3.40
C LEU A 274 -14.86 -12.28 2.56
N ILE A 275 -15.36 -12.41 1.33
CA ILE A 275 -15.55 -11.28 0.42
C ILE A 275 -16.56 -10.29 1.00
N ASN A 276 -17.68 -10.78 1.49
CA ASN A 276 -18.73 -9.92 2.04
C ASN A 276 -18.27 -9.19 3.31
N ALA A 277 -17.50 -9.87 4.17
CA ALA A 277 -16.94 -9.27 5.37
C ALA A 277 -15.91 -8.17 5.00
N ALA A 278 -15.01 -8.43 4.06
CA ALA A 278 -14.02 -7.45 3.61
C ALA A 278 -14.68 -6.21 2.98
N LEU A 279 -15.66 -6.39 2.10
CA LEU A 279 -16.41 -5.29 1.49
C LEU A 279 -17.22 -4.49 2.53
N LYS A 280 -17.82 -5.16 3.52
CA LYS A 280 -18.51 -4.49 4.63
C LYS A 280 -17.57 -3.65 5.48
N ASN A 281 -16.34 -4.13 5.71
CA ASN A 281 -15.35 -3.42 6.49
C ASN A 281 -14.90 -2.12 5.78
N VAL A 282 -14.63 -2.16 4.48
CA VAL A 282 -14.22 -0.96 3.74
C VAL A 282 -15.35 0.05 3.59
N ASN A 283 -16.58 -0.41 3.36
CA ASN A 283 -17.76 0.45 3.37
C ASN A 283 -17.92 1.18 4.71
N HIS A 284 -17.85 0.44 5.81
CA HIS A 284 -17.95 1.02 7.15
C HIS A 284 -16.81 2.00 7.43
N ALA A 285 -15.59 1.68 7.01
CA ALA A 285 -14.44 2.58 7.16
C ALA A 285 -14.65 3.91 6.41
N LYS A 286 -15.17 3.86 5.18
CA LYS A 286 -15.51 5.05 4.41
C LYS A 286 -16.62 5.89 5.05
N GLU A 287 -17.67 5.25 5.61
CA GLU A 287 -18.74 5.94 6.33
C GLU A 287 -18.23 6.69 7.57
N ILE A 288 -17.26 6.14 8.29
CA ILE A 288 -16.61 6.81 9.43
C ILE A 288 -15.74 7.96 8.95
N GLY A 289 -15.07 7.81 7.80
CA GLY A 289 -14.11 8.76 7.27
C GLY A 289 -12.67 8.48 7.71
N PHE A 290 -11.75 9.29 7.19
CA PHE A 290 -10.31 9.10 7.42
C PHE A 290 -9.85 9.70 8.77
N GLU A 291 -10.53 10.75 9.31
CA GLU A 291 -10.18 11.48 10.53
C GLU A 291 -10.61 10.77 11.83
#